data_ed62f420936c29c4797d769e39e3a7e0
#
_entry.id   ed62f420936c29c4797d769e39e3a7e0
#
_cell.length_a   1.000
_cell.length_b   1.000
_cell.length_c   1.000
_cell.angle_alpha   90.00
_cell.angle_beta   90.00
_cell.angle_gamma   90.00
#
_symmetry.space_group_name_H-M   'P 1'
#
loop_
_entity.id
_entity.type
_entity.pdbx_description
1 polymer ?
#
loop_
_entity_poly.entity_id
_entity_poly.type
_entity_poly.pdbx_seq_one_letter_code
_entity_poly.pdbx_strand_id
1 'polypeptide(L)'
;MINKVSNKQVLFSTLLSNSEVIKSFGVAKLGVFGSFITGKQKNESDVDFLVEFYPNQKSYDNYIDLSYYLEGLLGRKVELVTPQSLSKYIGPHILNQTEYVAI
;
A
#
# COMPACT_ATOMS: atom_id res chain seq x y z
N MET A 1 -1.19 9.30 19.61
CA MET A 1 -0.36 10.07 18.64
C MET A 1 0.05 9.15 17.50
N ILE A 2 -0.16 9.59 16.27
CA ILE A 2 0.21 8.82 15.09
C ILE A 2 1.63 9.21 14.71
N ASN A 3 2.55 8.24 14.70
CA ASN A 3 3.91 8.45 14.24
C ASN A 3 3.97 8.25 12.74
N LYS A 4 4.57 9.22 12.06
CA LYS A 4 4.77 9.16 10.62
C LYS A 4 5.87 8.16 10.30
N VAL A 5 5.56 7.15 9.48
CA VAL A 5 6.60 6.19 9.06
C VAL A 5 7.65 6.91 8.22
N SER A 6 8.91 6.63 8.48
CA SER A 6 10.01 7.35 7.86
C SER A 6 10.89 6.49 6.96
N ASN A 7 10.80 5.17 7.05
CA ASN A 7 11.62 4.29 6.23
C ASN A 7 10.92 2.97 5.95
N LYS A 8 11.49 2.20 5.05
CA LYS A 8 10.94 0.92 4.60
C LYS A 8 10.75 -0.07 5.75
N GLN A 9 11.72 -0.16 6.66
CA GLN A 9 11.63 -1.11 7.77
C GLN A 9 10.45 -0.81 8.69
N VAL A 10 10.29 0.45 9.06
CA VAL A 10 9.17 0.87 9.91
C VAL A 10 7.85 0.68 9.18
N LEU A 11 7.81 1.01 7.87
CA LEU A 11 6.62 0.83 7.06
C LEU A 11 6.19 -0.65 7.06
N PHE A 12 7.09 -1.56 6.71
CA PHE A 12 6.75 -2.98 6.62
C PHE A 12 6.37 -3.56 7.98
N SER A 13 7.11 -3.20 9.02
CA SER A 13 6.81 -3.63 10.39
C SER A 13 5.42 -3.18 10.83
N THR A 14 5.06 -1.93 10.53
CA THR A 14 3.74 -1.39 10.87
C THR A 14 2.63 -2.12 10.12
N LEU A 15 2.83 -2.39 8.83
CA LEU A 15 1.84 -3.11 8.02
C LEU A 15 1.65 -4.54 8.53
N LEU A 16 2.74 -5.23 8.83
CA LEU A 16 2.67 -6.60 9.35
C LEU A 16 1.94 -6.67 10.69
N SER A 17 2.18 -5.69 11.55
CA SER A 17 1.53 -5.63 12.87
C SER A 17 0.02 -5.40 12.75
N ASN A 18 -0.45 -4.93 11.61
CA ASN A 18 -1.87 -4.62 11.39
C ASN A 18 -2.46 -5.45 10.25
N SER A 19 -1.86 -6.60 9.95
CA SER A 19 -2.26 -7.44 8.82
C SER A 19 -3.72 -7.90 8.91
N GLU A 20 -4.21 -8.22 10.10
CA GLU A 20 -5.59 -8.69 10.27
C GLU A 20 -6.60 -7.60 9.89
N VAL A 21 -6.34 -6.36 10.29
CA VAL A 21 -7.22 -5.25 9.94
C VAL A 21 -7.17 -5.00 8.44
N ILE A 22 -5.97 -5.02 7.86
CA ILE A 22 -5.81 -4.81 6.41
C ILE A 22 -6.60 -5.86 5.63
N LYS A 23 -6.49 -7.14 6.03
CA LYS A 23 -7.24 -8.22 5.39
C LYS A 23 -8.75 -8.04 5.51
N SER A 24 -9.21 -7.41 6.60
CA SER A 24 -10.63 -7.20 6.82
C SER A 24 -11.28 -6.31 5.76
N PHE A 25 -10.50 -5.54 5.01
CA PHE A 25 -10.99 -4.77 3.88
C PHE A 25 -11.07 -5.59 2.58
N GLY A 26 -10.89 -6.90 2.66
CA GLY A 26 -10.93 -7.77 1.48
C GLY A 26 -9.64 -7.84 0.68
N VAL A 27 -8.51 -7.46 1.28
CA VAL A 27 -7.21 -7.42 0.62
C VAL A 27 -6.61 -8.83 0.55
N ALA A 28 -6.30 -9.29 -0.67
CA ALA A 28 -5.62 -10.56 -0.91
C ALA A 28 -4.11 -10.40 -0.90
N LYS A 29 -3.62 -9.32 -1.54
CA LYS A 29 -2.19 -9.01 -1.61
C LYS A 29 -1.98 -7.51 -1.45
N LEU A 30 -0.95 -7.15 -0.71
CA LEU A 30 -0.55 -5.76 -0.53
C LEU A 30 0.93 -5.62 -0.86
N GLY A 31 1.25 -4.83 -1.87
CA GLY A 31 2.63 -4.53 -2.26
C GLY A 31 2.93 -3.06 -2.10
N VAL A 32 4.20 -2.75 -1.95
CA VAL A 32 4.70 -1.38 -1.87
C VAL A 32 5.64 -1.14 -3.04
N PHE A 33 5.50 0.00 -3.70
CA PHE A 33 6.43 0.43 -4.74
C PHE A 33 6.76 1.91 -4.54
N GLY A 34 7.49 2.50 -5.48
CA GLY A 34 7.80 3.92 -5.41
C GLY A 34 8.95 4.25 -4.48
N SER A 35 8.93 5.45 -3.91
CA SER A 35 10.08 6.00 -3.20
C SER A 35 10.50 5.20 -1.98
N PHE A 36 9.57 4.56 -1.28
CA PHE A 36 9.90 3.74 -0.11
C PHE A 36 10.66 2.46 -0.47
N ILE A 37 10.53 2.00 -1.71
CA ILE A 37 11.27 0.85 -2.20
C ILE A 37 12.60 1.26 -2.81
N THR A 38 12.64 2.38 -3.52
CA THR A 38 13.87 2.85 -4.16
C THR A 38 14.81 3.60 -3.22
N GLY A 39 14.37 3.84 -1.98
CA GLY A 39 15.18 4.56 -0.98
C GLY A 39 15.22 6.06 -1.16
N LYS A 40 14.32 6.61 -1.97
CA LYS A 40 14.27 8.04 -2.28
C LYS A 40 13.18 8.79 -1.51
N GLN A 41 12.59 8.14 -0.50
CA GLN A 41 11.52 8.78 0.26
C GLN A 41 12.01 10.01 1.01
N LYS A 42 11.15 11.01 1.09
CA LYS A 42 11.36 12.26 1.79
C LYS A 42 10.25 12.45 2.82
N ASN A 43 10.37 13.51 3.60
CA ASN A 43 9.40 13.80 4.65
C ASN A 43 7.97 13.96 4.11
N GLU A 44 7.81 14.47 2.91
CA GLU A 44 6.51 14.68 2.28
C GLU A 44 6.14 13.62 1.23
N SER A 45 6.90 12.54 1.13
CA SER A 45 6.61 11.48 0.15
C SER A 45 5.34 10.72 0.52
N ASP A 46 4.54 10.38 -0.49
CA ASP A 46 3.40 9.49 -0.35
C ASP A 46 3.90 8.05 -0.29
N VAL A 47 3.07 7.15 0.23
CA VAL A 47 3.35 5.72 0.15
C VAL A 47 2.50 5.14 -0.98
N ASP A 48 3.16 4.46 -1.92
CA ASP A 48 2.51 3.89 -3.10
C ASP A 48 2.28 2.40 -2.89
N PHE A 49 1.02 1.99 -2.98
CA PHE A 49 0.61 0.60 -2.77
C PHE A 49 0.02 -0.01 -4.04
N LEU A 50 0.38 -1.26 -4.27
CA LEU A 50 -0.27 -2.11 -5.26
C LEU A 50 -1.15 -3.10 -4.47
N VAL A 51 -2.47 -3.00 -4.64
CA VAL A 51 -3.40 -3.79 -3.85
C VAL A 51 -4.23 -4.70 -4.75
N GLU A 52 -4.34 -5.96 -4.35
CA GLU A 52 -5.24 -6.92 -4.99
C GLU A 52 -6.29 -7.34 -3.97
N PHE A 53 -7.55 -7.25 -4.35
CA PHE A 53 -8.67 -7.66 -3.52
C PHE A 53 -9.09 -9.08 -3.89
N TYR A 54 -9.67 -9.80 -2.92
CA TYR A 54 -10.30 -11.09 -3.22
C TYR A 54 -11.46 -10.86 -4.19
N PRO A 55 -11.83 -11.88 -5.00
CA PRO A 55 -13.01 -11.78 -5.85
C PRO A 55 -14.24 -11.35 -5.06
N ASN A 56 -15.01 -10.42 -5.61
CA ASN A 56 -16.21 -9.86 -4.99
C ASN A 56 -15.95 -8.96 -3.77
N GLN A 57 -14.68 -8.73 -3.40
CA GLN A 57 -14.33 -7.83 -2.31
C GLN A 57 -13.85 -6.48 -2.80
N LYS A 58 -13.60 -6.34 -4.11
CA LYS A 58 -13.20 -5.06 -4.70
C LYS A 58 -14.42 -4.19 -4.87
N SER A 59 -14.64 -3.29 -3.94
CA SER A 59 -15.72 -2.31 -3.99
C SER A 59 -15.14 -0.92 -3.77
N TYR A 60 -15.90 0.09 -4.17
CA TYR A 60 -15.50 1.46 -3.93
C TYR A 60 -15.30 1.71 -2.42
N ASP A 61 -16.23 1.21 -1.61
CA ASP A 61 -16.17 1.39 -0.15
C ASP A 61 -14.91 0.73 0.44
N ASN A 62 -14.61 -0.51 0.08
CA ASN A 62 -13.41 -1.19 0.56
C ASN A 62 -12.14 -0.45 0.14
N TYR A 63 -12.10 0.04 -1.08
CA TYR A 63 -10.97 0.80 -1.61
C TYR A 63 -10.75 2.09 -0.80
N ILE A 64 -11.80 2.86 -0.61
CA ILE A 64 -11.73 4.15 0.10
C ILE A 64 -11.44 3.93 1.58
N ASP A 65 -12.09 2.97 2.21
CA ASP A 65 -11.87 2.68 3.63
C ASP A 65 -10.45 2.21 3.89
N LEU A 66 -9.90 1.38 3.01
CA LEU A 66 -8.50 0.96 3.11
C LEU A 66 -7.56 2.15 2.98
N SER A 67 -7.83 3.05 2.05
CA SER A 67 -7.02 4.25 1.84
C SER A 67 -6.99 5.11 3.11
N TYR A 68 -8.14 5.39 3.68
CA TYR A 68 -8.23 6.19 4.91
C TYR A 68 -7.55 5.50 6.09
N TYR A 69 -7.77 4.20 6.22
CA TYR A 69 -7.12 3.43 7.29
C TYR A 69 -5.60 3.51 7.18
N LEU A 70 -5.05 3.30 5.99
CA LEU A 70 -3.61 3.33 5.80
C LEU A 70 -3.05 4.73 6.03
N GLU A 71 -3.74 5.78 5.59
CA GLU A 71 -3.28 7.15 5.85
C GLU A 71 -3.22 7.44 7.34
N GLY A 72 -4.23 7.03 8.09
CA GLY A 72 -4.24 7.20 9.54
C GLY A 72 -3.16 6.39 10.23
N LEU A 73 -2.95 5.16 9.78
CA LEU A 73 -1.96 4.26 10.36
C LEU A 73 -0.53 4.75 10.13
N LEU A 74 -0.25 5.23 8.92
CA LEU A 74 1.13 5.54 8.50
C LEU A 74 1.50 7.01 8.70
N GLY A 75 0.52 7.89 8.92
CA GLY A 75 0.77 9.32 9.05
C GLY A 75 1.21 9.98 7.74
N ARG A 76 0.87 9.39 6.60
CA ARG A 76 1.23 9.87 5.27
C ARG A 76 0.06 9.69 4.32
N LYS A 77 0.02 10.49 3.27
CA LYS A 77 -0.89 10.22 2.16
C LYS A 77 -0.48 8.92 1.50
N VAL A 78 -1.46 8.18 1.03
CA VAL A 78 -1.23 6.93 0.30
C VAL A 78 -1.86 7.00 -1.07
N GLU A 79 -1.26 6.29 -2.01
CA GLU A 79 -1.81 6.07 -3.34
C GLU A 79 -2.03 4.58 -3.51
N LEU A 80 -3.27 4.19 -3.78
CA LEU A 80 -3.60 2.78 -4.01
C LEU A 80 -3.84 2.57 -5.50
N VAL A 81 -3.12 1.62 -6.08
CA VAL A 81 -3.37 1.19 -7.45
C VAL A 81 -3.65 -0.31 -7.44
N THR A 82 -4.45 -0.75 -8.40
CA THR A 82 -4.74 -2.17 -8.60
C THR A 82 -4.04 -2.61 -9.89
N PRO A 83 -3.71 -3.91 -10.04
CA PRO A 83 -3.08 -4.38 -11.26
C PRO A 83 -3.88 -4.02 -12.52
N GLN A 84 -5.21 -4.03 -12.42
CA GLN A 84 -6.09 -3.73 -13.55
C GLN A 84 -6.00 -2.26 -14.00
N SER A 85 -5.56 -1.36 -13.10
CA SER A 85 -5.45 0.07 -13.42
C SER A 85 -4.11 0.44 -14.03
N LEU A 86 -3.14 -0.49 -14.06
CA LEU A 86 -1.82 -0.21 -14.60
C LEU A 86 -1.83 -0.26 -16.12
N SER A 87 -1.19 0.74 -16.75
CA SER A 87 -1.03 0.74 -18.20
C SER A 87 -0.02 -0.34 -18.61
N LYS A 88 -0.12 -0.79 -19.87
CA LYS A 88 0.82 -1.79 -20.39
C LYS A 88 2.25 -1.26 -20.51
N TYR A 89 2.43 0.06 -20.43
CA TYR A 89 3.76 0.68 -20.54
C TYR A 89 4.42 0.87 -19.18
N ILE A 90 3.65 1.29 -18.18
CA ILE A 90 4.15 1.56 -16.82
C ILE A 90 4.04 0.33 -15.93
N GLY A 91 3.02 -0.49 -16.17
CA GLY A 91 2.73 -1.66 -15.32
C GLY A 91 3.92 -2.55 -15.05
N PRO A 92 4.69 -2.99 -16.08
CA PRO A 92 5.85 -3.86 -15.84
C PRO A 92 6.89 -3.24 -14.92
N HIS A 93 7.14 -1.93 -15.02
CA HIS A 93 8.08 -1.25 -14.13
C HIS A 93 7.60 -1.26 -12.69
N ILE A 94 6.31 -1.00 -12.48
CA ILE A 94 5.72 -1.01 -11.15
C ILE A 94 5.77 -2.42 -10.56
N LEU A 95 5.37 -3.42 -11.34
CA LEU A 95 5.37 -4.82 -10.88
C LEU A 95 6.77 -5.30 -10.53
N ASN A 96 7.78 -4.95 -11.34
CA ASN A 96 9.16 -5.33 -11.06
C ASN A 96 9.71 -4.68 -9.79
N GLN A 97 9.25 -3.49 -9.47
CA GLN A 97 9.71 -2.74 -8.31
C GLN A 97 8.97 -3.13 -7.03
N THR A 98 7.77 -3.68 -7.15
CA THR A 98 6.89 -3.93 -6.01
C THR A 98 7.45 -5.00 -5.08
N GLU A 99 7.47 -4.70 -3.78
CA GLU A 99 7.76 -5.68 -2.73
C GLU A 99 6.47 -5.94 -1.96
N TYR A 100 6.09 -7.19 -1.85
CA TYR A 100 4.84 -7.58 -1.19
C TYR A 100 5.04 -7.75 0.30
N VAL A 101 4.04 -7.30 1.07
CA VAL A 101 3.99 -7.48 2.51
C VAL A 101 3.33 -8.83 2.79
N ALA A 102 3.94 -9.61 3.66
CA ALA A 102 3.44 -10.96 4.00
C ALA A 102 2.28 -10.88 5.00
N ILE A 103 1.16 -10.31 4.55
CA ILE A 103 -0.03 -10.20 5.42
C ILE A 103 -0.78 -11.58 5.56
#